data_3d2100421088d0fa805401fd839b107a
#
_entry.id   3d2100421088d0fa805401fd839b107a
#
_cell.length_a   1.000
_cell.length_b   1.000
_cell.length_c   1.000
_cell.angle_alpha   90.00
_cell.angle_beta   90.00
_cell.angle_gamma   90.00
#
_symmetry.space_group_name_H-M   'P 1'
#
loop_
_entity.id
_entity.type
_entity.pdbx_description
1 polymer ?
#
loop_
_entity_poly.entity_id
_entity_poly.type
_entity_poly.pdbx_seq_one_letter_code
_entity_poly.pdbx_strand_id
1 'polypeptide(L)'
;MAKSTYYFELNKVDAVAEKNGELLSEIQTIFHVNKGRYGVRRIYQELRRRGYVVNHKRVQRLMHINDLYGKRPKQKYHSYRGSVGKVADNIINRDFVAKRPLQKWSTDVSQFTFSWGKCFFSPILDMSTNEIISYDLSLSPNLEQIQRMLNRAFKKFPDVNGLVLHSDQGWQYQHAFYQRSLKERGIIQSMSRKGNCYDNCIIETF
;
A
#
# COMPACT_ATOMS: atom_id res chain seq x y z
N MET A 1 37.58 -5.35 -49.34
CA MET A 1 36.18 -4.87 -49.34
C MET A 1 36.01 -3.93 -50.54
N ALA A 2 34.93 -4.08 -51.32
CA ALA A 2 34.65 -3.19 -52.42
C ALA A 2 34.33 -1.78 -51.91
N LYS A 3 34.80 -0.74 -52.65
CA LYS A 3 34.65 0.68 -52.26
C LYS A 3 33.16 1.05 -52.10
N SER A 4 32.28 0.49 -52.90
CA SER A 4 30.81 0.65 -52.82
C SER A 4 30.23 0.07 -51.51
N THR A 5 30.70 -1.08 -51.07
CA THR A 5 30.27 -1.70 -49.78
C THR A 5 30.70 -0.87 -48.57
N TYR A 6 31.90 -0.28 -48.62
CA TYR A 6 32.40 0.61 -47.56
C TYR A 6 31.51 1.85 -47.41
N TYR A 7 31.22 2.56 -48.50
CA TYR A 7 30.36 3.74 -48.44
C TYR A 7 28.89 3.40 -48.09
N PHE A 8 28.40 2.23 -48.53
CA PHE A 8 27.06 1.76 -48.15
C PHE A 8 26.96 1.52 -46.64
N GLU A 9 27.93 0.85 -46.03
CA GLU A 9 27.93 0.60 -44.62
C GLU A 9 28.14 1.89 -43.79
N LEU A 10 28.96 2.83 -44.25
CA LEU A 10 29.17 4.14 -43.62
C LEU A 10 27.86 4.95 -43.60
N ASN A 11 27.20 5.08 -44.72
CA ASN A 11 25.92 5.80 -44.83
C ASN A 11 24.80 5.14 -44.03
N LYS A 12 24.80 3.81 -43.91
CA LYS A 12 23.85 3.04 -43.12
C LYS A 12 24.04 3.28 -41.63
N VAL A 13 25.28 3.39 -41.15
CA VAL A 13 25.58 3.70 -39.76
C VAL A 13 25.08 5.10 -39.40
N ASP A 14 25.32 6.10 -40.26
CA ASP A 14 24.88 7.47 -40.02
C ASP A 14 23.36 7.59 -39.97
N ALA A 15 22.64 6.99 -40.94
CA ALA A 15 21.17 7.00 -40.97
C ALA A 15 20.54 6.27 -39.75
N VAL A 16 21.18 5.22 -39.25
CA VAL A 16 20.73 4.52 -38.05
C VAL A 16 21.00 5.35 -36.78
N ALA A 17 22.14 6.06 -36.74
CA ALA A 17 22.49 6.93 -35.65
C ALA A 17 21.52 8.12 -35.56
N GLU A 18 21.19 8.77 -36.67
CA GLU A 18 20.25 9.87 -36.76
C GLU A 18 18.83 9.45 -36.29
N LYS A 19 18.30 8.37 -36.86
CA LYS A 19 16.99 7.80 -36.44
C LYS A 19 16.96 7.37 -34.96
N ASN A 20 18.10 6.97 -34.39
CA ASN A 20 18.19 6.67 -32.98
C ASN A 20 18.23 7.96 -32.15
N GLY A 21 18.86 9.04 -32.64
CA GLY A 21 18.92 10.34 -31.98
C GLY A 21 17.54 10.96 -31.81
N GLU A 22 16.74 11.02 -32.88
CA GLU A 22 15.35 11.50 -32.83
C GLU A 22 14.49 10.71 -31.84
N LEU A 23 14.55 9.38 -31.95
CA LEU A 23 13.79 8.49 -31.07
C LEU A 23 14.24 8.62 -29.61
N LEU A 24 15.53 8.79 -29.36
CA LEU A 24 16.07 8.99 -28.03
C LEU A 24 15.60 10.30 -27.41
N SER A 25 15.62 11.39 -28.16
CA SER A 25 15.10 12.69 -27.73
C SER A 25 13.64 12.60 -27.29
N GLU A 26 12.82 11.88 -28.05
CA GLU A 26 11.43 11.67 -27.71
C GLU A 26 11.24 10.80 -26.45
N ILE A 27 12.04 9.73 -26.33
CA ILE A 27 12.08 8.89 -25.10
C ILE A 27 12.43 9.73 -23.87
N GLN A 28 13.45 10.59 -23.97
CA GLN A 28 13.89 11.48 -22.88
C GLN A 28 12.79 12.47 -22.52
N THR A 29 12.13 13.07 -23.49
CA THR A 29 11.00 13.98 -23.27
C THR A 29 9.88 13.30 -22.50
N ILE A 30 9.44 12.12 -22.95
CA ILE A 30 8.41 11.35 -22.25
C ILE A 30 8.86 11.00 -20.83
N PHE A 31 10.12 10.59 -20.66
CA PHE A 31 10.67 10.19 -19.36
C PHE A 31 10.68 11.36 -18.37
N HIS A 32 11.15 12.54 -18.79
CA HIS A 32 11.25 13.72 -17.93
C HIS A 32 9.89 14.35 -17.61
N VAL A 33 8.98 14.47 -18.58
CA VAL A 33 7.60 14.93 -18.36
C VAL A 33 6.90 14.07 -17.30
N ASN A 34 7.18 12.75 -17.29
CA ASN A 34 6.63 11.83 -16.31
C ASN A 34 7.53 11.67 -15.06
N LYS A 35 8.41 12.63 -14.78
CA LYS A 35 9.26 12.70 -13.57
C LYS A 35 10.07 11.42 -13.32
N GLY A 36 10.49 10.74 -14.39
CA GLY A 36 11.25 9.49 -14.31
C GLY A 36 10.46 8.28 -13.80
N ARG A 37 9.12 8.32 -13.81
CA ARG A 37 8.28 7.22 -13.31
C ARG A 37 7.96 6.17 -14.37
N TYR A 38 8.15 6.51 -15.65
CA TYR A 38 7.84 5.61 -16.76
C TYR A 38 9.02 4.69 -17.04
N GLY A 39 8.78 3.37 -16.96
CA GLY A 39 9.70 2.36 -17.46
C GLY A 39 9.41 2.03 -18.92
N VAL A 40 10.21 1.12 -19.50
CA VAL A 40 10.18 0.71 -20.92
C VAL A 40 8.76 0.49 -21.46
N ARG A 41 7.91 -0.27 -20.75
CA ARG A 41 6.56 -0.59 -21.21
C ARG A 41 5.68 0.64 -21.39
N ARG A 42 5.71 1.58 -20.45
CA ARG A 42 4.91 2.81 -20.49
C ARG A 42 5.43 3.77 -21.56
N ILE A 43 6.75 3.92 -21.70
CA ILE A 43 7.38 4.75 -22.74
C ILE A 43 7.06 4.17 -24.12
N TYR A 44 7.16 2.86 -24.31
CA TYR A 44 6.79 2.18 -25.55
C TYR A 44 5.32 2.45 -25.93
N GLN A 45 4.40 2.33 -24.99
CA GLN A 45 2.97 2.60 -25.26
C GLN A 45 2.73 4.08 -25.63
N GLU A 46 3.39 5.00 -24.94
CA GLU A 46 3.27 6.43 -25.22
C GLU A 46 3.85 6.80 -26.59
N LEU A 47 4.99 6.23 -26.97
CA LEU A 47 5.54 6.39 -28.32
C LEU A 47 4.56 5.90 -29.39
N ARG A 48 3.92 4.75 -29.17
CA ARG A 48 2.89 4.25 -30.08
C ARG A 48 1.69 5.17 -30.19
N ARG A 49 1.24 5.75 -29.08
CA ARG A 49 0.15 6.75 -29.08
C ARG A 49 0.51 8.02 -29.85
N ARG A 50 1.78 8.39 -29.87
CA ARG A 50 2.32 9.51 -30.68
C ARG A 50 2.58 9.15 -32.14
N GLY A 51 2.24 7.92 -32.56
CA GLY A 51 2.37 7.46 -33.95
C GLY A 51 3.72 6.85 -34.31
N TYR A 52 4.63 6.67 -33.35
CA TYR A 52 5.92 6.03 -33.62
C TYR A 52 5.77 4.53 -33.88
N VAL A 53 6.25 4.05 -35.02
CA VAL A 53 6.36 2.62 -35.31
C VAL A 53 7.73 2.12 -34.85
N VAL A 54 7.80 1.57 -33.63
CA VAL A 54 9.05 1.16 -33.01
C VAL A 54 8.88 -0.20 -32.31
N ASN A 55 9.97 -0.99 -32.28
CA ASN A 55 10.00 -2.25 -31.52
C ASN A 55 10.35 -1.96 -30.06
N HIS A 56 9.66 -2.62 -29.11
CA HIS A 56 9.89 -2.46 -27.69
C HIS A 56 11.34 -2.78 -27.26
N LYS A 57 12.01 -3.75 -27.93
CA LYS A 57 13.43 -4.08 -27.69
C LYS A 57 14.36 -2.91 -28.05
N ARG A 58 14.02 -2.15 -29.11
CA ARG A 58 14.79 -0.94 -29.48
C ARG A 58 14.63 0.15 -28.41
N VAL A 59 13.43 0.39 -27.93
CA VAL A 59 13.17 1.33 -26.82
C VAL A 59 13.92 0.92 -25.57
N GLN A 60 13.86 -0.36 -25.19
CA GLN A 60 14.57 -0.89 -24.03
C GLN A 60 16.09 -0.68 -24.14
N ARG A 61 16.68 -0.96 -25.30
CA ARG A 61 18.12 -0.78 -25.53
C ARG A 61 18.53 0.69 -25.43
N LEU A 62 17.77 1.61 -26.05
CA LEU A 62 18.06 3.04 -26.01
C LEU A 62 17.95 3.59 -24.57
N MET A 63 16.93 3.20 -23.84
CA MET A 63 16.78 3.57 -22.43
C MET A 63 17.92 3.04 -21.56
N HIS A 64 18.33 1.78 -21.80
CA HIS A 64 19.42 1.16 -21.02
C HIS A 64 20.78 1.84 -21.26
N ILE A 65 21.13 2.11 -22.55
CA ILE A 65 22.40 2.79 -22.91
C ILE A 65 22.48 4.21 -22.32
N ASN A 66 21.33 4.86 -22.09
CA ASN A 66 21.24 6.22 -21.59
C ASN A 66 20.83 6.29 -20.11
N ASP A 67 20.94 5.20 -19.37
CA ASP A 67 20.63 5.10 -17.92
C ASP A 67 19.23 5.59 -17.52
N LEU A 68 18.26 5.47 -18.44
CA LEU A 68 16.88 5.87 -18.22
C LEU A 68 16.07 4.74 -17.55
N TYR A 69 16.18 4.64 -16.25
CA TYR A 69 15.44 3.64 -15.44
C TYR A 69 14.22 4.25 -14.76
N GLY A 70 13.06 3.66 -14.98
CA GLY A 70 11.85 4.07 -14.29
C GLY A 70 11.99 3.93 -12.77
N LYS A 71 11.66 4.98 -12.02
CA LYS A 71 11.68 4.96 -10.56
C LYS A 71 10.75 3.85 -10.06
N ARG A 72 11.31 2.87 -9.36
CA ARG A 72 10.51 1.86 -8.65
C ARG A 72 9.95 2.48 -7.38
N PRO A 73 8.68 2.22 -7.04
CA PRO A 73 8.19 2.53 -5.70
C PRO A 73 9.14 1.90 -4.68
N LYS A 74 9.47 2.64 -3.62
CA LYS A 74 10.21 2.03 -2.50
C LYS A 74 9.42 0.82 -2.04
N GLN A 75 10.10 -0.30 -1.82
CA GLN A 75 9.49 -1.50 -1.27
C GLN A 75 8.74 -1.10 0.00
N LYS A 76 7.45 -1.43 0.08
CA LYS A 76 6.68 -1.18 1.30
C LYS A 76 7.39 -1.91 2.43
N TYR A 77 7.55 -1.22 3.55
CA TYR A 77 8.02 -1.85 4.78
C TYR A 77 7.15 -3.07 5.08
N HIS A 78 7.75 -4.24 5.06
CA HIS A 78 7.10 -5.44 5.56
C HIS A 78 7.35 -5.47 7.06
N SER A 79 6.30 -5.30 7.84
CA SER A 79 6.37 -5.45 9.28
C SER A 79 6.93 -6.83 9.66
N TYR A 80 7.53 -6.86 10.85
CA TYR A 80 8.17 -8.01 11.45
C TYR A 80 7.43 -9.34 11.19
N ARG A 81 8.14 -10.33 10.64
CA ARG A 81 7.60 -11.65 10.30
C ARG A 81 7.63 -12.64 11.47
N GLY A 82 7.96 -12.22 12.67
CA GLY A 82 7.98 -13.05 13.86
C GLY A 82 6.58 -13.35 14.39
N SER A 83 6.43 -14.49 15.07
CA SER A 83 5.26 -14.80 15.86
C SER A 83 5.28 -13.91 17.12
N VAL A 84 4.48 -12.86 17.16
CA VAL A 84 4.49 -11.87 18.22
C VAL A 84 3.46 -12.20 19.32
N GLY A 85 2.57 -13.16 19.05
CA GLY A 85 1.51 -13.52 19.99
C GLY A 85 0.53 -14.53 19.39
N LYS A 86 -0.64 -14.63 19.99
CA LYS A 86 -1.68 -15.57 19.60
C LYS A 86 -2.65 -14.89 18.61
N VAL A 87 -2.87 -15.49 17.45
CA VAL A 87 -3.85 -15.05 16.47
C VAL A 87 -5.22 -15.59 16.87
N ALA A 88 -6.24 -14.73 16.90
CA ALA A 88 -7.63 -15.13 17.11
C ALA A 88 -8.29 -15.53 15.77
N ASP A 89 -9.36 -16.31 15.86
CA ASP A 89 -10.13 -16.76 14.70
C ASP A 89 -10.86 -15.60 14.01
N ASN A 90 -11.12 -15.74 12.71
CA ASN A 90 -11.96 -14.78 11.98
C ASN A 90 -13.44 -15.08 12.19
N ILE A 91 -14.00 -14.51 13.25
CA ILE A 91 -15.42 -14.70 13.62
C ILE A 91 -16.34 -13.91 12.70
N ILE A 92 -15.94 -12.72 12.28
CA ILE A 92 -16.75 -11.85 11.40
C ILE A 92 -16.92 -12.47 10.02
N ASN A 93 -15.88 -13.10 9.47
CA ASN A 93 -15.90 -13.78 8.18
C ASN A 93 -16.61 -12.97 7.06
N ARG A 94 -16.31 -11.65 6.99
CA ARG A 94 -16.88 -10.66 6.07
C ARG A 94 -18.37 -10.32 6.28
N ASP A 95 -19.01 -10.83 7.33
CA ASP A 95 -20.32 -10.35 7.75
C ASP A 95 -20.16 -9.07 8.59
N PHE A 96 -20.01 -7.94 7.88
CA PHE A 96 -19.86 -6.62 8.49
C PHE A 96 -21.18 -6.00 8.91
N VAL A 97 -22.31 -6.65 8.62
CA VAL A 97 -23.62 -6.14 9.00
C VAL A 97 -23.84 -6.33 10.50
N ALA A 98 -24.09 -5.25 11.21
CA ALA A 98 -24.49 -5.25 12.60
C ALA A 98 -25.92 -4.69 12.70
N LYS A 99 -26.81 -5.42 13.40
CA LYS A 99 -28.24 -5.04 13.51
C LYS A 99 -28.49 -3.95 14.55
N ARG A 100 -27.57 -3.74 15.47
CA ARG A 100 -27.65 -2.75 16.55
C ARG A 100 -26.26 -2.22 16.93
N PRO A 101 -26.18 -1.02 17.49
CA PRO A 101 -24.94 -0.50 18.05
C PRO A 101 -24.31 -1.44 19.08
N LEU A 102 -23.00 -1.35 19.28
CA LEU A 102 -22.23 -2.14 20.25
C LEU A 102 -22.28 -3.66 20.02
N GLN A 103 -22.58 -4.09 18.80
CA GLN A 103 -22.56 -5.51 18.43
C GLN A 103 -21.25 -5.92 17.79
N LYS A 104 -20.76 -5.11 16.83
CA LYS A 104 -19.52 -5.36 16.10
C LYS A 104 -18.74 -4.06 15.96
N TRP A 105 -17.51 -4.08 16.39
CA TRP A 105 -16.55 -2.99 16.23
C TRP A 105 -15.40 -3.42 15.33
N SER A 106 -14.80 -2.46 14.61
CA SER A 106 -13.55 -2.65 13.87
C SER A 106 -12.49 -1.67 14.33
N THR A 107 -11.23 -2.09 14.29
CA THR A 107 -10.09 -1.25 14.62
C THR A 107 -8.91 -1.55 13.70
N ASP A 108 -8.11 -0.51 13.42
CA ASP A 108 -6.88 -0.59 12.64
C ASP A 108 -5.90 0.50 13.11
N VAL A 109 -4.64 0.40 12.68
CA VAL A 109 -3.65 1.46 12.89
C VAL A 109 -3.16 1.99 11.55
N SER A 110 -3.63 3.15 11.17
CA SER A 110 -3.24 3.83 9.94
C SER A 110 -2.06 4.77 10.17
N GLN A 111 -1.06 4.73 9.27
CA GLN A 111 0.10 5.62 9.31
C GLN A 111 -0.08 6.75 8.30
N PHE A 112 -0.01 7.98 8.78
CA PHE A 112 0.07 9.19 7.96
C PHE A 112 1.50 9.73 7.98
N THR A 113 1.97 10.21 6.83
CA THR A 113 3.29 10.81 6.68
C THR A 113 3.15 12.26 6.25
N PHE A 114 3.62 13.16 7.10
CA PHE A 114 3.62 14.61 6.89
C PHE A 114 5.04 15.11 6.61
N SER A 115 5.20 16.39 6.26
CA SER A 115 6.51 17.01 6.07
C SER A 115 7.37 17.02 7.34
N TRP A 116 6.74 17.10 8.50
CA TRP A 116 7.37 17.12 9.82
C TRP A 116 7.57 15.74 10.47
N GLY A 117 7.02 14.66 9.91
CA GLY A 117 7.17 13.32 10.50
C GLY A 117 6.02 12.38 10.23
N LYS A 118 5.85 11.40 11.10
CA LYS A 118 4.80 10.37 11.01
C LYS A 118 3.82 10.52 12.16
N CYS A 119 2.55 10.26 11.87
CA CYS A 119 1.49 10.15 12.85
C CYS A 119 0.74 8.83 12.65
N PHE A 120 0.38 8.19 13.73
CA PHE A 120 -0.36 6.93 13.75
C PHE A 120 -1.74 7.19 14.33
N PHE A 121 -2.76 6.85 13.57
CA PHE A 121 -4.16 6.99 13.95
C PHE A 121 -4.73 5.60 14.22
N SER A 122 -5.30 5.42 15.41
CA SER A 122 -5.91 4.16 15.83
C SER A 122 -7.36 4.41 16.21
N PRO A 123 -8.33 4.19 15.32
CA PRO A 123 -9.76 4.33 15.60
C PRO A 123 -10.40 3.03 16.04
N ILE A 124 -11.55 3.12 16.71
CA ILE A 124 -12.56 2.07 16.83
C ILE A 124 -13.82 2.56 16.13
N LEU A 125 -14.27 1.82 15.14
CA LEU A 125 -15.50 2.05 14.37
C LEU A 125 -16.60 1.10 14.81
N ASP A 126 -17.79 1.60 15.08
CA ASP A 126 -19.00 0.77 15.23
C ASP A 126 -19.56 0.44 13.85
N MET A 127 -19.66 -0.86 13.53
CA MET A 127 -20.11 -1.32 12.21
C MET A 127 -21.60 -1.10 11.94
N SER A 128 -22.42 -0.84 12.96
CA SER A 128 -23.83 -0.57 12.82
C SER A 128 -24.13 0.88 12.45
N THR A 129 -23.42 1.82 13.11
CA THR A 129 -23.67 3.26 12.95
C THR A 129 -22.68 3.92 12.00
N ASN A 130 -21.56 3.25 11.68
CA ASN A 130 -20.39 3.81 11.00
C ASN A 130 -19.80 5.03 11.73
N GLU A 131 -19.90 5.06 13.05
CA GLU A 131 -19.33 6.13 13.88
C GLU A 131 -18.03 5.70 14.52
N ILE A 132 -17.08 6.64 14.63
CA ILE A 132 -15.89 6.46 15.43
C ILE A 132 -16.24 6.54 16.91
N ILE A 133 -16.17 5.41 17.58
CA ILE A 133 -16.46 5.25 19.02
C ILE A 133 -15.38 5.90 19.86
N SER A 134 -14.14 5.64 19.49
CA SER A 134 -12.95 6.14 20.15
C SER A 134 -11.79 6.17 19.17
N TYR A 135 -10.79 6.99 19.44
CA TYR A 135 -9.54 7.00 18.69
C TYR A 135 -8.37 7.48 19.55
N ASP A 136 -7.16 7.22 19.09
CA ASP A 136 -5.95 7.83 19.60
C ASP A 136 -4.98 8.21 18.48
N LEU A 137 -4.24 9.30 18.69
CA LEU A 137 -3.18 9.77 17.79
C LEU A 137 -1.84 9.68 18.51
N SER A 138 -0.84 9.12 17.86
CA SER A 138 0.50 8.95 18.42
C SER A 138 1.59 9.19 17.38
N LEU A 139 2.77 9.61 17.81
CA LEU A 139 3.95 9.73 16.95
C LEU A 139 4.68 8.39 16.75
N SER A 140 4.31 7.37 17.51
CA SER A 140 4.85 6.01 17.39
C SER A 140 3.75 4.95 17.58
N PRO A 141 3.77 3.84 16.81
CA PRO A 141 2.78 2.77 16.94
C PRO A 141 3.19 1.86 18.11
N ASN A 142 2.75 2.17 19.30
CA ASN A 142 3.06 1.43 20.52
C ASN A 142 1.78 0.88 21.18
N LEU A 143 1.96 -0.01 22.18
CA LEU A 143 0.84 -0.59 22.93
C LEU A 143 0.07 0.45 23.75
N GLU A 144 0.74 1.50 24.21
CA GLU A 144 0.12 2.58 24.98
C GLU A 144 -0.95 3.31 24.16
N GLN A 145 -0.72 3.50 22.86
CA GLN A 145 -1.71 4.07 21.92
C GLN A 145 -2.99 3.23 21.94
N ILE A 146 -2.85 1.91 21.77
CA ILE A 146 -3.98 0.99 21.76
C ILE A 146 -4.69 0.98 23.12
N GLN A 147 -3.93 1.03 24.21
CA GLN A 147 -4.47 1.08 25.56
C GLN A 147 -5.29 2.34 25.80
N ARG A 148 -4.77 3.51 25.43
CA ARG A 148 -5.51 4.79 25.57
C ARG A 148 -6.81 4.78 24.77
N MET A 149 -6.75 4.27 23.52
CA MET A 149 -7.91 4.14 22.65
C MET A 149 -8.98 3.23 23.28
N LEU A 150 -8.60 2.02 23.75
CA LEU A 150 -9.51 1.08 24.41
C LEU A 150 -10.09 1.68 25.70
N ASN A 151 -9.28 2.31 26.53
CA ASN A 151 -9.75 2.90 27.79
C ASN A 151 -10.79 4.00 27.54
N ARG A 152 -10.61 4.82 26.51
CA ARG A 152 -11.61 5.84 26.11
C ARG A 152 -12.92 5.19 25.66
N ALA A 153 -12.83 4.12 24.82
CA ALA A 153 -14.01 3.39 24.39
C ALA A 153 -14.77 2.77 25.57
N PHE A 154 -14.06 2.12 26.49
CA PHE A 154 -14.65 1.46 27.65
C PHE A 154 -15.19 2.44 28.70
N LYS A 155 -14.61 3.64 28.78
CA LYS A 155 -15.18 4.71 29.62
C LYS A 155 -16.50 5.22 29.06
N LYS A 156 -16.59 5.32 27.72
CA LYS A 156 -17.80 5.78 27.02
C LYS A 156 -18.90 4.71 27.03
N PHE A 157 -18.50 3.45 26.88
CA PHE A 157 -19.39 2.30 26.83
C PHE A 157 -18.90 1.21 27.81
N PRO A 158 -19.33 1.24 29.08
CA PRO A 158 -18.84 0.31 30.10
C PRO A 158 -19.37 -1.11 29.91
N ASP A 159 -20.56 -1.26 29.34
CA ASP A 159 -21.16 -2.56 29.08
C ASP A 159 -21.01 -2.94 27.59
N VAL A 160 -19.99 -3.76 27.34
CA VAL A 160 -19.61 -4.26 26.01
C VAL A 160 -19.50 -5.79 25.99
N ASN A 161 -20.14 -6.46 26.94
CA ASN A 161 -20.12 -7.92 27.01
C ASN A 161 -20.76 -8.55 25.76
N GLY A 162 -20.05 -9.51 25.15
CA GLY A 162 -20.48 -10.18 23.91
C GLY A 162 -20.24 -9.40 22.63
N LEU A 163 -19.71 -8.16 22.71
CA LEU A 163 -19.29 -7.40 21.53
C LEU A 163 -18.14 -8.11 20.81
N VAL A 164 -18.18 -8.12 19.47
CA VAL A 164 -17.07 -8.62 18.62
C VAL A 164 -16.20 -7.44 18.20
N LEU A 165 -14.92 -7.45 18.57
CA LEU A 165 -13.94 -6.46 18.12
C LEU A 165 -13.00 -7.10 17.09
N HIS A 166 -13.10 -6.62 15.85
CA HIS A 166 -12.34 -7.10 14.70
C HIS A 166 -11.13 -6.22 14.39
N SER A 167 -10.02 -6.86 14.03
CA SER A 167 -8.79 -6.18 13.61
C SER A 167 -8.05 -6.99 12.53
N ASP A 168 -7.00 -6.41 11.97
CA ASP A 168 -6.00 -7.14 11.25
C ASP A 168 -5.13 -8.00 12.20
N GLN A 169 -4.11 -8.69 11.65
CA GLN A 169 -3.13 -9.44 12.43
C GLN A 169 -1.92 -8.57 12.85
N GLY A 170 -2.11 -7.27 13.08
CA GLY A 170 -1.07 -6.41 13.62
C GLY A 170 -0.51 -6.93 14.95
N TRP A 171 0.80 -6.76 15.17
CA TRP A 171 1.47 -7.27 16.38
C TRP A 171 0.83 -6.77 17.68
N GLN A 172 0.32 -5.54 17.71
CA GLN A 172 -0.35 -4.92 18.83
C GLN A 172 -1.61 -5.68 19.25
N TYR A 173 -2.36 -6.22 18.29
CA TYR A 173 -3.60 -6.97 18.55
C TYR A 173 -3.35 -8.44 18.92
N GLN A 174 -2.15 -8.97 18.62
CA GLN A 174 -1.71 -10.29 19.04
C GLN A 174 -1.09 -10.29 20.43
N HIS A 175 -0.80 -9.10 20.99
CA HIS A 175 -0.13 -8.99 22.28
C HIS A 175 -1.04 -9.41 23.43
N ALA A 176 -0.48 -10.15 24.41
CA ALA A 176 -1.22 -10.70 25.56
C ALA A 176 -1.99 -9.65 26.35
N PHE A 177 -1.43 -8.44 26.48
CA PHE A 177 -2.09 -7.32 27.14
C PHE A 177 -3.42 -6.96 26.45
N TYR A 178 -3.44 -6.80 25.11
CA TYR A 178 -4.64 -6.49 24.36
C TYR A 178 -5.71 -7.58 24.53
N GLN A 179 -5.32 -8.84 24.34
CA GLN A 179 -6.21 -9.99 24.48
C GLN A 179 -6.82 -10.09 25.88
N ARG A 180 -6.01 -9.85 26.92
CA ARG A 180 -6.49 -9.81 28.31
C ARG A 180 -7.50 -8.69 28.54
N SER A 181 -7.21 -7.47 28.05
CA SER A 181 -8.10 -6.31 28.19
C SER A 181 -9.48 -6.53 27.56
N LEU A 182 -9.54 -7.26 26.42
CA LEU A 182 -10.80 -7.63 25.80
C LEU A 182 -11.52 -8.71 26.60
N LYS A 183 -10.80 -9.76 27.01
CA LYS A 183 -11.36 -10.89 27.77
C LYS A 183 -11.98 -10.46 29.11
N GLU A 184 -11.31 -9.56 29.83
CA GLU A 184 -11.78 -9.01 31.11
C GLU A 184 -13.13 -8.28 31.00
N ARG A 185 -13.49 -7.84 29.78
CA ARG A 185 -14.76 -7.15 29.47
C ARG A 185 -15.76 -8.00 28.69
N GLY A 186 -15.47 -9.28 28.52
CA GLY A 186 -16.32 -10.19 27.78
C GLY A 186 -16.40 -9.89 26.28
N ILE A 187 -15.43 -9.13 25.73
CA ILE A 187 -15.33 -8.83 24.30
C ILE A 187 -14.73 -10.02 23.56
N ILE A 188 -15.35 -10.40 22.47
CA ILE A 188 -14.90 -11.47 21.59
C ILE A 188 -13.94 -10.90 20.55
N GLN A 189 -12.68 -11.34 20.60
CA GLN A 189 -11.69 -10.92 19.62
C GLN A 189 -11.90 -11.66 18.30
N SER A 190 -11.86 -10.93 17.18
CA SER A 190 -11.85 -11.48 15.82
C SER A 190 -10.71 -10.88 15.03
N MET A 191 -10.01 -11.68 14.23
CA MET A 191 -8.91 -11.21 13.38
C MET A 191 -9.11 -11.60 11.93
N SER A 192 -8.70 -10.72 11.01
CA SER A 192 -8.67 -11.02 9.58
C SER A 192 -7.71 -12.17 9.28
N ARG A 193 -7.93 -12.87 8.17
CA ARG A 193 -6.97 -13.85 7.65
C ARG A 193 -5.69 -13.15 7.19
N LYS A 194 -4.56 -13.82 7.34
CA LYS A 194 -3.26 -13.26 7.00
C LYS A 194 -3.19 -12.82 5.54
N GLY A 195 -2.86 -11.54 5.33
CA GLY A 195 -2.69 -10.96 4.00
C GLY A 195 -3.99 -10.77 3.21
N ASN A 196 -5.15 -10.85 3.87
CA ASN A 196 -6.45 -10.66 3.23
C ASN A 196 -7.07 -9.32 3.62
N CYS A 197 -6.84 -8.27 2.81
CA CYS A 197 -7.37 -6.93 3.03
C CYS A 197 -8.91 -6.87 2.99
N TYR A 198 -9.58 -7.77 2.26
CA TYR A 198 -11.04 -7.81 2.22
C TYR A 198 -11.69 -8.17 3.55
N ASP A 199 -10.94 -8.81 4.46
CA ASP A 199 -11.47 -9.16 5.76
C ASP A 199 -11.49 -7.95 6.73
N ASN A 200 -10.78 -6.83 6.41
CA ASN A 200 -10.73 -5.61 7.21
C ASN A 200 -11.19 -4.36 6.44
N CYS A 201 -11.85 -4.53 5.30
CA CYS A 201 -12.16 -3.44 4.37
C CYS A 201 -13.06 -2.35 4.97
N ILE A 202 -13.90 -2.64 5.96
CA ILE A 202 -14.84 -1.67 6.53
C ILE A 202 -14.12 -0.50 7.21
N ILE A 203 -13.02 -0.75 7.90
CA ILE A 203 -12.22 0.31 8.54
C ILE A 203 -11.28 1.02 7.55
N GLU A 204 -10.92 0.35 6.45
CA GLU A 204 -10.07 0.93 5.40
C GLU A 204 -10.84 1.91 4.48
N THR A 205 -12.17 1.79 4.39
CA THR A 205 -13.04 2.63 3.55
C THR A 205 -13.66 3.81 4.31
N PHE A 206 -13.43 3.89 5.59
CA PHE A 206 -13.90 4.97 6.45
C PHE A 206 -13.14 6.32 6.27
#